data_ca3e84d823d90b0dcf363a35cf70c7b8
#
_entry.id   ca3e84d823d90b0dcf363a35cf70c7b8
#
_cell.length_a   1.000
_cell.length_b   1.000
_cell.length_c   1.000
_cell.angle_alpha   90.00
_cell.angle_beta   90.00
_cell.angle_gamma   90.00
#
_symmetry.space_group_name_H-M   'P 1'
#
loop_
_entity.id
_entity.type
_entity.pdbx_description
1 polymer ?
#
loop_
_entity_poly.entity_id
_entity_poly.type
_entity_poly.pdbx_seq_one_letter_code
_entity_poly.pdbx_strand_id
1 'polypeptide(L)'
;RQRVGLAQAMLHDPEVLILDEPTSGLDPNQIIEIRQLIKELGKEKTVVLSTHILGEVEAVCDRAIIINRGKLVADAPIQDLKQQFAGQSIVTAEFAEKADPKSLSKVKNVQSVKALGTNQWQFFAAADQDLRAEIFAFAVANKLTLLELRKEAYSVEDVFQQLTK
;
A
#
# COMPACT_ATOMS: atom_id res chain seq x y z
N ARG A 1 -5.73 20.96 -19.83
CA ARG A 1 -6.82 20.20 -20.51
C ARG A 1 -7.61 19.37 -19.51
N GLN A 2 -6.99 18.56 -18.64
CA GLN A 2 -7.67 17.70 -17.64
C GLN A 2 -8.60 18.50 -16.71
N ARG A 3 -8.15 19.62 -16.15
CA ARG A 3 -8.97 20.48 -15.27
C ARG A 3 -10.23 21.04 -15.95
N VAL A 4 -10.13 21.34 -17.26
CA VAL A 4 -11.29 21.81 -18.04
C VAL A 4 -12.28 20.66 -18.27
N GLY A 5 -11.79 19.48 -18.60
CA GLY A 5 -12.64 18.29 -18.75
C GLY A 5 -13.37 17.91 -17.46
N LEU A 6 -12.67 17.98 -16.32
CA LEU A 6 -13.28 17.74 -15.01
C LEU A 6 -14.35 18.79 -14.69
N ALA A 7 -14.05 20.07 -14.91
CA ALA A 7 -15.03 21.15 -14.72
C ALA A 7 -16.27 20.96 -15.62
N GLN A 8 -16.08 20.55 -16.86
CA GLN A 8 -17.17 20.24 -17.79
C GLN A 8 -18.03 19.07 -17.30
N ALA A 9 -17.40 18.00 -16.82
CA ALA A 9 -18.11 16.83 -16.30
C ALA A 9 -18.94 17.13 -15.04
N MET A 10 -18.53 18.12 -14.26
CA MET A 10 -19.21 18.55 -13.04
C MET A 10 -20.33 19.59 -13.30
N LEU A 11 -20.38 20.21 -14.48
CA LEU A 11 -21.26 21.37 -14.74
C LEU A 11 -22.75 21.05 -14.53
N HIS A 12 -23.16 19.81 -14.81
CA HIS A 12 -24.55 19.35 -14.71
C HIS A 12 -24.89 18.70 -13.37
N ASP A 13 -23.99 18.79 -12.41
CA ASP A 13 -24.15 18.22 -11.06
C ASP A 13 -24.59 16.73 -11.05
N PRO A 14 -23.90 15.82 -11.76
CA PRO A 14 -24.32 14.44 -11.90
C PRO A 14 -24.21 13.66 -10.58
N GLU A 15 -25.10 12.70 -10.35
CA GLU A 15 -25.04 11.78 -9.21
C GLU A 15 -23.86 10.78 -9.34
N VAL A 16 -23.49 10.43 -10.57
CA VAL A 16 -22.38 9.53 -10.89
C VAL A 16 -21.40 10.24 -11.81
N LEU A 17 -20.14 10.33 -11.38
CA LEU A 17 -19.04 10.92 -12.14
C LEU A 17 -18.06 9.84 -12.55
N ILE A 18 -17.79 9.73 -13.86
CA ILE A 18 -16.82 8.78 -14.41
C ILE A 18 -15.62 9.54 -14.95
N LEU A 19 -14.43 9.25 -14.42
CA LEU A 19 -13.18 9.92 -14.73
C LEU A 19 -12.17 8.90 -15.28
N ASP A 20 -11.69 9.14 -16.49
CA ASP A 20 -10.65 8.31 -17.10
C ASP A 20 -9.29 8.99 -16.96
N GLU A 21 -8.36 8.32 -16.21
CA GLU A 21 -7.01 8.81 -15.92
C GLU A 21 -6.97 10.30 -15.49
N PRO A 22 -7.70 10.73 -14.43
CA PRO A 22 -7.95 12.15 -14.15
C PRO A 22 -6.69 12.95 -13.81
N THR A 23 -5.62 12.30 -13.41
CA THR A 23 -4.34 12.92 -13.01
C THR A 23 -3.26 12.86 -14.10
N SER A 24 -3.56 12.18 -15.22
CA SER A 24 -2.58 12.01 -16.31
C SER A 24 -2.11 13.34 -16.89
N GLY A 25 -0.78 13.50 -16.98
CA GLY A 25 -0.15 14.71 -17.54
C GLY A 25 -0.22 15.96 -16.66
N LEU A 26 -0.56 15.81 -15.38
CA LEU A 26 -0.51 16.88 -14.38
C LEU A 26 0.83 16.89 -13.64
N ASP A 27 1.22 18.05 -13.15
CA ASP A 27 2.36 18.16 -12.24
C ASP A 27 2.01 17.68 -10.82
N PRO A 28 3.00 17.38 -9.94
CA PRO A 28 2.75 16.84 -8.61
C PRO A 28 1.80 17.67 -7.74
N ASN A 29 1.86 19.00 -7.82
CA ASN A 29 0.97 19.87 -7.04
C ASN A 29 -0.46 19.78 -7.54
N GLN A 30 -0.66 19.78 -8.84
CA GLN A 30 -1.98 19.63 -9.46
C GLN A 30 -2.59 18.25 -9.16
N ILE A 31 -1.78 17.20 -9.08
CA ILE A 31 -2.25 15.85 -8.68
C ILE A 31 -2.82 15.89 -7.26
N ILE A 32 -2.16 16.56 -6.32
CA ILE A 32 -2.66 16.71 -4.94
C ILE A 32 -4.02 17.42 -4.93
N GLU A 33 -4.17 18.53 -5.67
CA GLU A 33 -5.41 19.27 -5.76
C GLU A 33 -6.55 18.42 -6.36
N ILE A 34 -6.28 17.69 -7.43
CA ILE A 34 -7.30 16.82 -8.08
C ILE A 34 -7.71 15.67 -7.16
N ARG A 35 -6.76 15.02 -6.48
CA ARG A 35 -7.06 13.97 -5.50
C ARG A 35 -7.95 14.48 -4.36
N GLN A 36 -7.67 15.67 -3.86
CA GLN A 36 -8.49 16.28 -2.83
C GLN A 36 -9.90 16.57 -3.33
N LEU A 37 -10.03 17.13 -4.55
CA LEU A 37 -11.32 17.37 -5.19
C LEU A 37 -12.12 16.08 -5.39
N ILE A 38 -11.49 15.01 -5.88
CA ILE A 38 -12.15 13.69 -6.05
C ILE A 38 -12.67 13.18 -4.70
N LYS A 39 -11.89 13.28 -3.63
CA LYS A 39 -12.32 12.90 -2.27
C LYS A 39 -13.52 13.71 -1.78
N GLU A 40 -13.51 15.00 -2.00
CA GLU A 40 -14.64 15.87 -1.61
C GLU A 40 -15.91 15.49 -2.37
N LEU A 41 -15.80 15.29 -3.68
CA LEU A 41 -16.92 14.83 -4.52
C LEU A 41 -17.44 13.46 -4.09
N GLY A 42 -16.56 12.55 -3.72
CA GLY A 42 -16.91 11.18 -3.27
C GLY A 42 -17.71 11.14 -1.96
N LYS A 43 -17.75 12.23 -1.18
CA LYS A 43 -18.61 12.33 0.01
C LYS A 43 -20.10 12.49 -0.33
N GLU A 44 -20.41 13.06 -1.48
CA GLU A 44 -21.77 13.41 -1.90
C GLU A 44 -22.24 12.62 -3.12
N LYS A 45 -21.30 12.11 -3.91
CA LYS A 45 -21.57 11.49 -5.22
C LYS A 45 -20.83 10.16 -5.36
N THR A 46 -21.30 9.32 -6.29
CA THR A 46 -20.53 8.16 -6.73
C THR A 46 -19.48 8.59 -7.76
N VAL A 47 -18.20 8.46 -7.41
CA VAL A 47 -17.09 8.73 -8.33
C VAL A 47 -16.44 7.42 -8.73
N VAL A 48 -16.43 7.14 -10.02
CA VAL A 48 -15.71 6.01 -10.63
C VAL A 48 -14.52 6.57 -11.38
N LEU A 49 -13.32 6.12 -11.09
CA LEU A 49 -12.13 6.56 -11.80
C LEU A 49 -11.34 5.36 -12.32
N SER A 50 -10.78 5.48 -13.53
CA SER A 50 -9.76 4.58 -14.01
C SER A 50 -8.38 5.15 -13.73
N THR A 51 -7.42 4.31 -13.35
CA THR A 51 -6.01 4.68 -13.25
C THR A 51 -5.12 3.46 -13.32
N HIS A 52 -3.91 3.63 -13.83
CA HIS A 52 -2.84 2.64 -13.76
C HIS A 52 -1.86 2.92 -12.61
N ILE A 53 -2.06 4.02 -11.87
CA ILE A 53 -1.21 4.44 -10.75
C ILE A 53 -1.82 3.94 -9.44
N LEU A 54 -1.32 2.81 -8.92
CA LEU A 54 -1.90 2.13 -7.75
C LEU A 54 -1.86 3.00 -6.48
N GLY A 55 -0.87 3.87 -6.33
CA GLY A 55 -0.83 4.85 -5.25
C GLY A 55 -1.98 5.88 -5.29
N GLU A 56 -2.62 6.09 -6.44
CA GLU A 56 -3.83 6.92 -6.53
C GLU A 56 -5.04 6.19 -6.00
N VAL A 57 -5.17 4.90 -6.35
CA VAL A 57 -6.24 4.05 -5.82
C VAL A 57 -6.21 4.08 -4.30
N GLU A 58 -5.05 3.91 -3.67
CA GLU A 58 -4.91 3.99 -2.21
C GLU A 58 -5.23 5.37 -1.63
N ALA A 59 -4.87 6.41 -2.38
CA ALA A 59 -5.02 7.79 -1.90
C ALA A 59 -6.46 8.29 -1.94
N VAL A 60 -7.29 7.86 -2.91
CA VAL A 60 -8.60 8.49 -3.18
C VAL A 60 -9.78 7.54 -3.20
N CYS A 61 -9.58 6.22 -3.33
CA CYS A 61 -10.67 5.25 -3.47
C CYS A 61 -10.97 4.52 -2.16
N ASP A 62 -12.23 4.18 -1.94
CA ASP A 62 -12.67 3.30 -0.85
C ASP A 62 -12.76 1.84 -1.31
N ARG A 63 -13.06 1.62 -2.59
CA ARG A 63 -13.26 0.33 -3.25
C ARG A 63 -12.45 0.28 -4.53
N ALA A 64 -11.92 -0.89 -4.86
CA ALA A 64 -11.20 -1.11 -6.11
C ALA A 64 -11.78 -2.31 -6.88
N ILE A 65 -11.84 -2.12 -8.19
CA ILE A 65 -12.16 -3.15 -9.19
C ILE A 65 -10.89 -3.40 -10.00
N ILE A 66 -10.37 -4.63 -9.97
CA ILE A 66 -9.15 -4.99 -10.71
C ILE A 66 -9.54 -5.85 -11.91
N ILE A 67 -9.11 -5.41 -13.09
CA ILE A 67 -9.33 -6.10 -14.36
C ILE A 67 -7.98 -6.60 -14.89
N ASN A 68 -7.90 -7.88 -15.21
CA ASN A 68 -6.74 -8.49 -15.86
C ASN A 68 -7.17 -9.34 -17.06
N ARG A 69 -6.57 -9.09 -18.24
CA ARG A 69 -6.85 -9.79 -19.50
C ARG A 69 -8.35 -9.85 -19.81
N GLY A 70 -9.07 -8.73 -19.62
CA GLY A 70 -10.50 -8.61 -19.87
C GLY A 70 -11.41 -9.30 -18.87
N LYS A 71 -10.87 -9.79 -17.73
CA LYS A 71 -11.63 -10.44 -16.66
C LYS A 71 -11.56 -9.63 -15.39
N LEU A 72 -12.68 -9.58 -14.68
CA LEU A 72 -12.74 -9.06 -13.32
C LEU A 72 -12.03 -10.06 -12.39
N VAL A 73 -10.93 -9.64 -11.77
CA VAL A 73 -10.13 -10.50 -10.87
C VAL A 73 -10.27 -10.11 -9.40
N ALA A 74 -10.72 -8.89 -9.10
CA ALA A 74 -11.10 -8.46 -7.77
C ALA A 74 -12.14 -7.33 -7.83
N ASP A 75 -13.01 -7.28 -6.83
CA ASP A 75 -13.99 -6.23 -6.59
C ASP A 75 -14.34 -6.19 -5.10
N ALA A 76 -13.69 -5.31 -4.33
CA ALA A 76 -13.92 -5.17 -2.90
C ALA A 76 -13.40 -3.83 -2.35
N PRO A 77 -13.78 -3.46 -1.11
CA PRO A 77 -13.15 -2.39 -0.36
C PRO A 77 -11.62 -2.58 -0.30
N ILE A 78 -10.87 -1.49 -0.39
CA ILE A 78 -9.40 -1.54 -0.43
C ILE A 78 -8.81 -2.21 0.81
N GLN A 79 -9.40 -1.97 1.97
CA GLN A 79 -8.94 -2.59 3.22
C GLN A 79 -9.12 -4.12 3.21
N ASP A 80 -10.23 -4.60 2.66
CA ASP A 80 -10.50 -6.03 2.56
C ASP A 80 -9.54 -6.71 1.56
N LEU A 81 -9.27 -6.04 0.43
CA LEU A 81 -8.26 -6.51 -0.53
C LEU A 81 -6.89 -6.65 0.13
N LYS A 82 -6.44 -5.63 0.84
CA LYS A 82 -5.15 -5.67 1.55
C LYS A 82 -5.10 -6.79 2.59
N GLN A 83 -6.17 -6.99 3.36
CA GLN A 83 -6.25 -8.07 4.35
C GLN A 83 -6.28 -9.46 3.72
N GLN A 84 -7.07 -9.65 2.67
CA GLN A 84 -7.21 -10.93 1.98
C GLN A 84 -5.89 -11.41 1.36
N PHE A 85 -5.09 -10.48 0.87
CA PHE A 85 -3.80 -10.77 0.21
C PHE A 85 -2.59 -10.56 1.13
N ALA A 86 -2.78 -10.07 2.36
CA ALA A 86 -1.76 -10.02 3.39
C ALA A 86 -1.47 -11.44 3.93
N GLY A 87 -0.87 -12.29 3.08
CA GLY A 87 -0.52 -13.67 3.45
C GLY A 87 0.52 -13.77 4.57
N GLN A 88 1.27 -12.70 4.85
CA GLN A 88 2.30 -12.63 5.88
C GLN A 88 2.37 -11.22 6.47
N SER A 89 2.71 -11.12 7.75
CA SER A 89 3.14 -9.88 8.37
C SER A 89 4.62 -9.65 8.05
N ILE A 90 4.96 -8.45 7.59
CA ILE A 90 6.33 -8.07 7.26
C ILE A 90 6.76 -6.93 8.19
N VAL A 91 7.89 -7.09 8.85
CA VAL A 91 8.51 -6.04 9.66
C VAL A 91 9.91 -5.78 9.13
N THR A 92 10.20 -4.54 8.77
CA THR A 92 11.54 -4.09 8.41
C THR A 92 12.24 -3.54 9.65
N ALA A 93 13.46 -3.98 9.87
CA ALA A 93 14.34 -3.47 10.91
C ALA A 93 15.71 -3.11 10.34
N GLU A 94 16.29 -2.01 10.84
CA GLU A 94 17.67 -1.60 10.55
C GLU A 94 18.45 -1.51 11.86
N PHE A 95 19.65 -2.11 11.87
CA PHE A 95 20.56 -2.10 13.01
C PHE A 95 21.80 -1.28 12.69
N ALA A 96 22.37 -0.62 13.72
CA ALA A 96 23.65 0.08 13.58
C ALA A 96 24.81 -0.91 13.36
N GLU A 97 24.74 -2.05 14.03
CA GLU A 97 25.76 -3.09 13.99
C GLU A 97 25.38 -4.16 12.95
N LYS A 98 26.40 -4.90 12.47
CA LYS A 98 26.18 -6.03 11.58
C LYS A 98 25.54 -7.19 12.35
N ALA A 99 24.31 -7.53 12.00
CA ALA A 99 23.60 -8.65 12.59
C ALA A 99 23.84 -9.95 11.81
N ASP A 100 23.98 -11.07 12.54
CA ASP A 100 24.12 -12.39 11.92
C ASP A 100 22.74 -12.93 11.51
N PRO A 101 22.53 -13.30 10.23
CA PRO A 101 21.26 -13.82 9.73
C PRO A 101 20.74 -15.03 10.52
N LYS A 102 21.64 -15.91 10.98
CA LYS A 102 21.26 -17.11 11.75
C LYS A 102 20.72 -16.74 13.13
N SER A 103 21.22 -15.67 13.71
CA SER A 103 20.72 -15.15 14.98
C SER A 103 19.37 -14.49 14.81
N LEU A 104 19.18 -13.69 13.76
CA LEU A 104 17.92 -13.02 13.46
C LEU A 104 16.77 -14.02 13.20
N SER A 105 17.08 -15.17 12.58
CA SER A 105 16.07 -16.23 12.35
C SER A 105 15.59 -16.92 13.63
N LYS A 106 16.24 -16.67 14.79
CA LYS A 106 15.82 -17.19 16.09
C LYS A 106 14.85 -16.29 16.84
N VAL A 107 14.53 -15.12 16.29
CA VAL A 107 13.51 -14.23 16.86
C VAL A 107 12.18 -14.98 16.92
N LYS A 108 11.52 -14.91 18.06
CA LYS A 108 10.26 -15.64 18.28
C LYS A 108 9.21 -15.27 17.24
N ASN A 109 8.46 -16.27 16.76
CA ASN A 109 7.39 -16.13 15.77
C ASN A 109 7.86 -15.73 14.35
N VAL A 110 9.14 -15.61 14.09
CA VAL A 110 9.68 -15.36 12.76
C VAL A 110 9.65 -16.64 11.94
N GLN A 111 9.07 -16.55 10.73
CA GLN A 111 9.04 -17.64 9.75
C GLN A 111 10.26 -17.61 8.84
N SER A 112 10.67 -16.40 8.42
CA SER A 112 11.86 -16.21 7.60
C SER A 112 12.41 -14.80 7.74
N VAL A 113 13.68 -14.61 7.34
CA VAL A 113 14.37 -13.33 7.35
C VAL A 113 15.04 -13.13 5.98
N LYS A 114 14.92 -11.92 5.43
CA LYS A 114 15.54 -11.52 4.16
C LYS A 114 16.38 -10.26 4.37
N ALA A 115 17.61 -10.25 3.87
CA ALA A 115 18.44 -9.04 3.83
C ALA A 115 17.94 -8.11 2.71
N LEU A 116 17.77 -6.82 3.03
CA LEU A 116 17.54 -5.74 2.07
C LEU A 116 18.83 -4.96 1.77
N GLY A 117 19.77 -4.99 2.69
CA GLY A 117 21.05 -4.29 2.61
C GLY A 117 22.04 -4.83 3.65
N THR A 118 23.08 -4.06 3.95
CA THR A 118 24.15 -4.49 4.87
C THR A 118 23.65 -4.72 6.30
N ASN A 119 22.76 -3.85 6.79
CA ASN A 119 22.24 -3.89 8.16
C ASN A 119 20.72 -3.80 8.21
N GLN A 120 20.04 -3.87 7.06
CA GLN A 120 18.59 -3.77 6.92
C GLN A 120 17.99 -5.12 6.56
N TRP A 121 16.94 -5.50 7.29
CA TRP A 121 16.35 -6.83 7.26
C TRP A 121 14.84 -6.78 7.23
N GLN A 122 14.23 -7.69 6.47
CA GLN A 122 12.80 -7.98 6.53
C GLN A 122 12.57 -9.28 7.29
N PHE A 123 11.65 -9.22 8.25
CA PHE A 123 11.18 -10.35 9.05
C PHE A 123 9.76 -10.68 8.62
N PHE A 124 9.51 -11.96 8.35
CA PHE A 124 8.22 -12.47 7.91
C PHE A 124 7.60 -13.32 9.00
N ALA A 125 6.29 -13.12 9.25
CA ALA A 125 5.50 -13.90 10.20
C ALA A 125 4.10 -14.20 9.64
N ALA A 126 3.27 -14.91 10.41
CA ALA A 126 1.86 -15.07 10.10
C ALA A 126 1.15 -13.71 10.05
N ALA A 127 0.12 -13.59 9.22
CA ALA A 127 -0.54 -12.30 8.90
C ALA A 127 -1.08 -11.56 10.14
N ASP A 128 -1.51 -12.27 11.16
CA ASP A 128 -2.07 -11.76 12.42
C ASP A 128 -1.00 -11.33 13.44
N GLN A 129 0.28 -11.58 13.17
CA GLN A 129 1.37 -11.31 14.12
C GLN A 129 2.08 -9.99 13.84
N ASP A 130 2.41 -9.29 14.92
CA ASP A 130 3.25 -8.10 14.88
C ASP A 130 4.57 -8.40 15.60
N LEU A 131 5.63 -8.54 14.82
CA LEU A 131 6.95 -8.93 15.33
C LEU A 131 7.75 -7.78 15.97
N ARG A 132 7.22 -6.57 16.01
CA ARG A 132 8.01 -5.41 16.47
C ARG A 132 8.49 -5.56 17.91
N ALA A 133 7.66 -6.09 18.80
CA ALA A 133 8.02 -6.31 20.19
C ALA A 133 9.12 -7.37 20.34
N GLU A 134 9.02 -8.47 19.60
CA GLU A 134 9.98 -9.57 19.61
C GLU A 134 11.34 -9.16 19.03
N ILE A 135 11.32 -8.40 17.92
CA ILE A 135 12.54 -7.87 17.30
C ILE A 135 13.23 -6.86 18.25
N PHE A 136 12.45 -5.98 18.90
CA PHE A 136 12.99 -5.05 19.88
C PHE A 136 13.63 -5.78 21.06
N ALA A 137 12.92 -6.75 21.66
CA ALA A 137 13.46 -7.56 22.75
C ALA A 137 14.74 -8.32 22.37
N PHE A 138 14.76 -8.88 21.14
CA PHE A 138 15.95 -9.52 20.60
C PHE A 138 17.12 -8.54 20.44
N ALA A 139 16.88 -7.35 19.91
CA ALA A 139 17.91 -6.31 19.75
C ALA A 139 18.54 -5.96 21.10
N VAL A 140 17.72 -5.72 22.13
CA VAL A 140 18.19 -5.41 23.50
C VAL A 140 19.04 -6.57 24.06
N ALA A 141 18.55 -7.81 23.94
CA ALA A 141 19.25 -8.99 24.47
C ALA A 141 20.60 -9.23 23.80
N ASN A 142 20.75 -8.87 22.52
CA ASN A 142 21.97 -9.05 21.74
C ASN A 142 22.83 -7.77 21.64
N LYS A 143 22.48 -6.73 22.36
CA LYS A 143 23.19 -5.42 22.38
C LYS A 143 23.29 -4.80 20.97
N LEU A 144 22.23 -4.98 20.16
CA LEU A 144 22.10 -4.36 18.86
C LEU A 144 21.33 -3.03 19.02
N THR A 145 21.84 -1.99 18.39
CA THR A 145 21.17 -0.69 18.34
C THR A 145 20.20 -0.67 17.18
N LEU A 146 18.90 -0.54 17.49
CA LEU A 146 17.85 -0.47 16.48
C LEU A 146 17.73 0.96 15.96
N LEU A 147 17.93 1.18 14.66
CA LEU A 147 17.84 2.47 13.99
C LEU A 147 16.44 2.69 13.39
N GLU A 148 15.86 1.64 12.82
CA GLU A 148 14.50 1.64 12.30
C GLU A 148 13.77 0.35 12.67
N LEU A 149 12.49 0.46 12.98
CA LEU A 149 11.59 -0.67 13.17
C LEU A 149 10.20 -0.32 12.66
N ARG A 150 9.81 -0.91 11.54
CA ARG A 150 8.57 -0.57 10.85
C ARG A 150 7.82 -1.84 10.44
N LYS A 151 6.53 -1.90 10.78
CA LYS A 151 5.63 -2.89 10.18
C LYS A 151 5.24 -2.40 8.79
N GLU A 152 5.50 -3.21 7.78
CA GLU A 152 5.08 -2.91 6.41
C GLU A 152 3.57 -3.07 6.30
N ALA A 153 2.92 -2.08 5.71
CA ALA A 153 1.53 -2.20 5.31
C ALA A 153 1.48 -2.79 3.90
N TYR A 154 0.65 -3.81 3.70
CA TYR A 154 0.38 -4.29 2.35
C TYR A 154 -0.24 -3.16 1.52
N SER A 155 0.34 -2.93 0.36
CA SER A 155 -0.12 -1.94 -0.60
C SER A 155 -1.10 -2.56 -1.61
N VAL A 156 -1.90 -1.73 -2.26
CA VAL A 156 -2.72 -2.17 -3.42
C VAL A 156 -1.82 -2.69 -4.54
N GLU A 157 -0.57 -2.22 -4.62
CA GLU A 157 0.41 -2.70 -5.58
C GLU A 157 0.79 -4.17 -5.34
N ASP A 158 1.00 -4.57 -4.08
CA ASP A 158 1.28 -5.96 -3.72
C ASP A 158 0.10 -6.87 -4.09
N VAL A 159 -1.13 -6.42 -3.82
CA VAL A 159 -2.36 -7.14 -4.21
C VAL A 159 -2.45 -7.28 -5.73
N PHE A 160 -2.23 -6.19 -6.46
CA PHE A 160 -2.26 -6.20 -7.93
C PHE A 160 -1.25 -7.16 -8.53
N GLN A 161 -0.01 -7.14 -8.03
CA GLN A 161 1.04 -8.06 -8.49
C GLN A 161 0.71 -9.53 -8.24
N GLN A 162 -0.01 -9.86 -7.17
CA GLN A 162 -0.43 -11.23 -6.89
C GLN A 162 -1.57 -11.69 -7.81
N LEU A 163 -2.50 -10.79 -8.13
CA LEU A 163 -3.68 -11.10 -8.96
C LEU A 163 -3.39 -11.13 -10.47
N THR A 164 -2.27 -10.55 -10.90
CA THR A 164 -1.96 -10.37 -12.34
C THR A 164 -0.78 -11.23 -12.83
N LYS A 165 -0.27 -12.12 -11.98
CA LYS A 165 0.79 -13.09 -12.33
C LYS A 165 0.37 -14.14 -13.33
#